data_b6adf20cf629c2d0959132b16011ed45
#
_entry.id   b6adf20cf629c2d0959132b16011ed45
#
_cell.length_a   1.000
_cell.length_b   1.000
_cell.length_c   1.000
_cell.angle_alpha   90.00
_cell.angle_beta   90.00
_cell.angle_gamma   90.00
#
_symmetry.space_group_name_H-M   'P 1'
#
loop_
_entity.id
_entity.type
_entity.pdbx_description
1 polymer ?
#
loop_
_entity_poly.entity_id
_entity_poly.type
_entity_poly.pdbx_seq_one_letter_code
_entity_poly.pdbx_strand_id
1 'polypeptide(L)'
;LIQYYEMISTISGDFVLGTYYDKKKKMSHYYTYQLGNGSPEKMKLFCSIPYQNNGSLRDSEDETDYAGIDISSDSSLVLFSNVIMITEFKQKKEEEYTFVVLDSELNLKWELETTIPFIDKKILITDINISNQGVISVLGKIDLKKAKDKITASQFEYYLFRISKDGS
;
A
#
# COMPACT_ATOMS: atom_id res chain seq x y z
N LEU A 1 -17.09 -7.08 12.87
CA LEU A 1 -17.41 -5.64 12.79
C LEU A 1 -16.47 -4.98 11.81
N ILE A 2 -16.98 -4.27 10.81
CA ILE A 2 -16.16 -3.48 9.87
C ILE A 2 -15.72 -2.22 10.60
N GLN A 3 -14.44 -1.91 10.52
CA GLN A 3 -13.86 -0.69 11.07
C GLN A 3 -13.72 0.34 9.95
N TYR A 4 -13.95 1.61 10.27
CA TYR A 4 -13.63 2.73 9.39
C TYR A 4 -12.11 2.75 9.14
N TYR A 5 -11.74 2.97 7.89
CA TYR A 5 -10.34 3.09 7.49
C TYR A 5 -10.05 4.51 7.01
N GLU A 6 -10.67 4.95 5.92
CA GLU A 6 -10.41 6.25 5.31
C GLU A 6 -11.62 6.73 4.48
N MET A 7 -11.71 8.02 4.24
CA MET A 7 -12.65 8.62 3.29
C MET A 7 -11.88 9.16 2.10
N ILE A 8 -12.32 8.84 0.90
CA ILE A 8 -11.73 9.27 -0.35
C ILE A 8 -12.75 9.94 -1.25
N SER A 9 -12.31 10.96 -1.99
CA SER A 9 -13.12 11.67 -2.97
C SER A 9 -12.54 11.45 -4.36
N THR A 10 -13.41 11.04 -5.30
CA THR A 10 -13.09 10.86 -6.71
C THR A 10 -13.98 11.73 -7.57
N ILE A 11 -13.78 11.72 -8.89
CA ILE A 11 -14.72 12.39 -9.84
C ILE A 11 -16.12 11.76 -9.82
N SER A 12 -16.28 10.54 -9.33
CA SER A 12 -17.57 9.82 -9.23
C SER A 12 -18.28 10.02 -7.90
N GLY A 13 -17.64 10.69 -6.93
CA GLY A 13 -18.22 11.01 -5.61
C GLY A 13 -17.31 10.64 -4.45
N ASP A 14 -17.91 10.73 -3.27
CA ASP A 14 -17.24 10.43 -2.00
C ASP A 14 -17.49 8.99 -1.57
N PHE A 15 -16.44 8.34 -1.09
CA PHE A 15 -16.48 6.95 -0.63
C PHE A 15 -15.84 6.82 0.74
N VAL A 16 -16.37 5.87 1.51
CA VAL A 16 -15.75 5.41 2.75
C VAL A 16 -15.11 4.06 2.52
N LEU A 17 -13.90 3.91 2.94
CA LEU A 17 -13.21 2.62 3.03
C LEU A 17 -13.38 2.04 4.43
N GLY A 18 -13.67 0.75 4.49
CA GLY A 18 -13.75 0.00 5.72
C GLY A 18 -12.93 -1.27 5.65
N THR A 19 -12.44 -1.73 6.78
CA THR A 19 -11.69 -2.97 6.89
C THR A 19 -12.36 -3.94 7.86
N TYR A 20 -12.28 -5.23 7.55
CA TYR A 20 -12.73 -6.32 8.41
C TYR A 20 -11.64 -7.38 8.49
N TYR A 21 -11.24 -7.71 9.70
CA TYR A 21 -10.30 -8.79 9.95
C TYR A 21 -11.00 -10.13 10.20
N ASP A 22 -10.79 -11.11 9.32
CA ASP A 22 -11.22 -12.49 9.50
C ASP A 22 -10.13 -13.28 10.23
N LYS A 23 -10.33 -13.47 11.54
CA LYS A 23 -9.40 -14.22 12.40
C LYS A 23 -9.22 -15.68 11.99
N LYS A 24 -10.25 -16.30 11.41
CA LYS A 24 -10.20 -17.72 11.02
C LYS A 24 -9.36 -17.91 9.76
N LYS A 25 -9.51 -17.01 8.81
CA LYS A 25 -8.77 -17.04 7.54
C LYS A 25 -7.44 -16.30 7.62
N LYS A 26 -7.20 -15.53 8.68
CA LYS A 26 -6.06 -14.61 8.80
C LYS A 26 -5.97 -13.65 7.60
N MET A 27 -7.10 -13.05 7.24
CA MET A 27 -7.23 -12.14 6.11
C MET A 27 -7.82 -10.81 6.57
N SER A 28 -7.30 -9.71 6.05
CA SER A 28 -7.93 -8.39 6.09
C SER A 28 -8.71 -8.18 4.81
N HIS A 29 -9.99 -7.87 4.94
CA HIS A 29 -10.89 -7.59 3.83
C HIS A 29 -11.19 -6.10 3.79
N TYR A 30 -11.03 -5.48 2.63
CA TYR A 30 -11.24 -4.05 2.41
C TYR A 30 -12.49 -3.84 1.57
N TYR A 31 -13.36 -2.96 2.07
CA TYR A 31 -14.66 -2.67 1.51
C TYR A 31 -14.78 -1.20 1.16
N THR A 32 -15.54 -0.91 0.14
CA THR A 32 -15.92 0.45 -0.25
C THR A 32 -17.40 0.68 -0.02
N TYR A 33 -17.74 1.92 0.31
CA TYR A 33 -19.10 2.38 0.50
C TYR A 33 -19.23 3.80 -0.05
N GLN A 34 -20.10 4.00 -1.04
CA GLN A 34 -20.34 5.32 -1.62
C GLN A 34 -21.23 6.15 -0.70
N LEU A 35 -20.83 7.39 -0.41
CA LEU A 35 -21.63 8.36 0.32
C LEU A 35 -22.51 9.10 -0.69
N GLY A 36 -23.82 9.06 -0.47
CA GLY A 36 -24.76 9.82 -1.29
C GLY A 36 -26.10 9.12 -1.47
N ASN A 37 -27.16 9.91 -1.60
CA ASN A 37 -28.52 9.50 -1.95
C ASN A 37 -29.33 8.68 -0.93
N GLY A 38 -29.02 8.75 0.36
CA GLY A 38 -29.97 8.43 1.43
C GLY A 38 -30.27 6.97 1.71
N SER A 39 -29.72 6.05 0.96
CA SER A 39 -29.70 4.61 1.30
C SER A 39 -28.28 4.12 1.41
N PRO A 40 -27.93 3.37 2.45
CA PRO A 40 -26.65 2.70 2.49
C PRO A 40 -26.60 1.70 1.33
N GLU A 41 -25.94 2.09 0.24
CA GLU A 41 -25.63 1.14 -0.83
C GLU A 41 -24.77 0.03 -0.25
N LYS A 42 -24.85 -1.14 -0.86
CA LYS A 42 -24.18 -2.32 -0.34
C LYS A 42 -22.68 -2.09 -0.35
N MET A 43 -22.02 -2.33 0.79
CA MET A 43 -20.58 -2.39 0.86
C MET A 43 -20.03 -3.36 -0.19
N LYS A 44 -19.07 -2.91 -0.97
CA LYS A 44 -18.42 -3.70 -2.01
C LYS A 44 -17.03 -4.11 -1.56
N LEU A 45 -16.76 -5.40 -1.52
CA LEU A 45 -15.41 -5.91 -1.31
C LEU A 45 -14.56 -5.59 -2.55
N PHE A 46 -13.40 -4.96 -2.37
CA PHE A 46 -12.49 -4.69 -3.48
C PHE A 46 -11.14 -5.40 -3.33
N CYS A 47 -10.72 -5.72 -2.11
CA CYS A 47 -9.43 -6.37 -1.87
C CYS A 47 -9.47 -7.27 -0.63
N SER A 48 -8.68 -8.34 -0.63
CA SER A 48 -8.47 -9.21 0.53
C SER A 48 -6.99 -9.57 0.60
N ILE A 49 -6.33 -9.21 1.70
CA ILE A 49 -4.89 -9.38 1.88
C ILE A 49 -4.62 -10.28 3.08
N PRO A 50 -3.61 -11.16 3.03
CA PRO A 50 -3.18 -11.91 4.20
C PRO A 50 -2.84 -10.96 5.36
N TYR A 51 -3.39 -11.23 6.53
CA TYR A 51 -3.04 -10.49 7.73
C TYR A 51 -1.78 -11.08 8.35
N GLN A 52 -0.74 -10.29 8.41
CA GLN A 52 0.43 -10.63 9.20
C GLN A 52 0.28 -10.01 10.59
N ASN A 53 0.36 -10.86 11.61
CA ASN A 53 0.23 -10.45 13.00
C ASN A 53 1.58 -9.91 13.51
N ASN A 54 2.03 -8.80 12.97
CA ASN A 54 3.25 -8.13 13.41
C ASN A 54 2.96 -7.08 14.48
N GLY A 55 2.27 -7.52 15.56
CA GLY A 55 2.04 -6.62 16.70
C GLY A 55 1.12 -5.44 16.34
N SER A 56 0.28 -5.03 17.24
CA SER A 56 -0.75 -4.00 17.05
C SER A 56 -0.29 -2.85 16.13
N LEU A 57 -1.16 -2.43 15.22
CA LEU A 57 -1.04 -1.24 14.34
C LEU A 57 -0.69 0.08 15.07
N ARG A 58 -0.34 0.04 16.35
CA ARG A 58 -0.08 1.23 17.18
C ARG A 58 1.25 1.25 17.91
N ASP A 59 1.99 0.14 17.99
CA ASP A 59 3.12 0.04 18.92
C ASP A 59 4.47 -0.37 18.30
N SER A 60 4.56 -0.56 16.99
CA SER A 60 5.88 -0.78 16.37
C SER A 60 6.40 0.56 15.84
N GLU A 61 7.43 1.09 16.48
CA GLU A 61 8.33 2.10 15.91
C GLU A 61 9.08 1.57 14.66
N ASP A 62 8.83 0.32 14.28
CA ASP A 62 9.28 -0.28 13.03
C ASP A 62 8.26 0.03 11.92
N GLU A 63 8.56 1.05 11.14
CA GLU A 63 7.84 1.64 10.00
C GLU A 63 7.61 0.68 8.81
N THR A 64 7.27 -0.58 9.02
CA THR A 64 7.36 -1.60 7.96
C THR A 64 6.04 -2.13 7.43
N ASP A 65 4.90 -1.83 8.05
CA ASP A 65 3.59 -2.21 7.52
C ASP A 65 2.90 -0.96 6.96
N TYR A 66 3.15 -0.67 5.70
CA TYR A 66 2.53 0.47 5.02
C TYR A 66 1.32 -0.02 4.21
N ALA A 67 0.13 0.33 4.64
CA ALA A 67 -1.05 0.32 3.79
C ALA A 67 -1.40 1.78 3.49
N GLY A 68 -1.34 2.16 2.23
CA GLY A 68 -1.57 3.53 1.79
C GLY A 68 -2.64 3.61 0.70
N ILE A 69 -3.24 4.79 0.62
CA ILE A 69 -4.15 5.15 -0.46
C ILE A 69 -3.60 6.39 -1.12
N ASP A 70 -3.58 6.38 -2.44
CA ASP A 70 -3.27 7.54 -3.26
C ASP A 70 -4.31 7.72 -4.36
N ILE A 71 -4.49 8.95 -4.81
CA ILE A 71 -5.47 9.31 -5.82
C ILE A 71 -4.76 10.05 -6.94
N SER A 72 -5.02 9.65 -8.19
CA SER A 72 -4.47 10.36 -9.36
C SER A 72 -4.87 11.83 -9.38
N SER A 73 -4.05 12.69 -9.96
CA SER A 73 -4.24 14.13 -9.92
C SER A 73 -5.57 14.62 -10.57
N ASP A 74 -6.15 13.82 -11.47
CA ASP A 74 -7.46 14.05 -12.07
C ASP A 74 -8.61 13.33 -11.32
N SER A 75 -8.30 12.64 -10.20
CA SER A 75 -9.22 11.87 -9.37
C SER A 75 -9.98 10.76 -10.13
N SER A 76 -9.41 10.28 -11.23
CA SER A 76 -10.00 9.20 -12.04
C SER A 76 -9.58 7.80 -11.60
N LEU A 77 -8.47 7.71 -10.85
CA LEU A 77 -7.90 6.46 -10.37
C LEU A 77 -7.59 6.54 -8.88
N VAL A 78 -7.77 5.42 -8.19
CA VAL A 78 -7.39 5.23 -6.80
C VAL A 78 -6.42 4.05 -6.71
N LEU A 79 -5.30 4.27 -6.06
CA LEU A 79 -4.33 3.25 -5.73
C LEU A 79 -4.48 2.86 -4.26
N PHE A 80 -4.65 1.57 -4.01
CA PHE A 80 -4.43 0.97 -2.72
C PHE A 80 -3.12 0.19 -2.76
N SER A 81 -2.20 0.53 -1.87
CA SER A 81 -0.90 -0.14 -1.75
C SER A 81 -0.77 -0.80 -0.39
N ASN A 82 -0.25 -2.01 -0.36
CA ASN A 82 0.06 -2.71 0.87
C ASN A 82 1.44 -3.35 0.77
N VAL A 83 2.19 -3.31 1.86
CA VAL A 83 3.52 -3.92 1.98
C VAL A 83 3.45 -5.02 3.02
N ILE A 84 3.82 -6.21 2.62
CA ILE A 84 3.88 -7.37 3.51
C ILE A 84 5.34 -7.78 3.67
N MET A 85 5.81 -7.82 4.91
CA MET A 85 7.14 -8.37 5.21
C MET A 85 7.05 -9.90 5.31
N ILE A 86 7.64 -10.59 4.34
CA ILE A 86 7.78 -12.04 4.40
C ILE A 86 8.98 -12.38 5.28
N THR A 87 8.69 -12.88 6.48
CA THR A 87 9.73 -13.37 7.39
C THR A 87 9.94 -14.86 7.12
N GLU A 88 10.84 -15.20 6.21
CA GLU A 88 11.34 -16.57 6.15
C GLU A 88 12.37 -16.81 7.26
N PHE A 89 12.24 -17.96 7.92
CA PHE A 89 13.13 -18.40 9.01
C PHE A 89 14.58 -18.47 8.49
N LYS A 90 15.42 -17.53 8.97
CA LYS A 90 16.89 -17.49 8.82
C LYS A 90 17.52 -16.90 7.55
N GLN A 91 16.82 -16.51 6.52
CA GLN A 91 17.45 -15.85 5.36
C GLN A 91 16.56 -14.74 4.80
N LYS A 92 17.17 -13.57 4.54
CA LYS A 92 16.70 -12.40 3.79
C LYS A 92 15.20 -12.10 3.91
N LYS A 93 14.88 -11.00 4.56
CA LYS A 93 13.53 -10.41 4.54
C LYS A 93 13.28 -9.86 3.14
N GLU A 94 12.35 -10.47 2.41
CA GLU A 94 11.80 -9.90 1.17
C GLU A 94 10.52 -9.16 1.53
N GLU A 95 10.35 -7.97 0.95
CA GLU A 95 9.12 -7.20 1.06
C GLU A 95 8.29 -7.48 -0.17
N GLU A 96 7.07 -7.97 0.03
CA GLU A 96 6.09 -8.17 -1.02
C GLU A 96 5.12 -6.99 -1.03
N TYR A 97 4.93 -6.42 -2.20
CA TYR A 97 4.07 -5.27 -2.43
C TYR A 97 2.82 -5.72 -3.18
N THR A 98 1.67 -5.37 -2.65
CA THR A 98 0.40 -5.52 -3.34
C THR A 98 -0.11 -4.15 -3.76
N PHE A 99 -0.33 -3.96 -5.04
CA PHE A 99 -0.93 -2.77 -5.63
C PHE A 99 -2.29 -3.11 -6.21
N VAL A 100 -3.31 -2.39 -5.80
CA VAL A 100 -4.67 -2.51 -6.32
C VAL A 100 -5.08 -1.17 -6.91
N VAL A 101 -5.32 -1.11 -8.20
CA VAL A 101 -5.76 0.09 -8.90
C VAL A 101 -7.24 -0.02 -9.20
N LEU A 102 -7.97 0.98 -8.76
CA LEU A 102 -9.42 1.13 -8.91
C LEU A 102 -9.73 2.31 -9.83
N ASP A 103 -10.87 2.26 -10.50
CA ASP A 103 -11.42 3.43 -11.18
C ASP A 103 -12.08 4.41 -10.19
N SER A 104 -12.65 5.49 -10.70
CA SER A 104 -13.31 6.51 -9.88
C SER A 104 -14.59 6.04 -9.18
N GLU A 105 -15.17 4.92 -9.59
CA GLU A 105 -16.31 4.24 -8.95
C GLU A 105 -15.85 3.11 -7.99
N LEU A 106 -14.55 3.03 -7.76
CA LEU A 106 -13.88 2.00 -6.96
C LEU A 106 -14.11 0.57 -7.48
N ASN A 107 -14.22 0.41 -8.79
CA ASN A 107 -14.14 -0.90 -9.44
C ASN A 107 -12.69 -1.26 -9.70
N LEU A 108 -12.36 -2.54 -9.51
CA LEU A 108 -11.03 -3.05 -9.80
C LEU A 108 -10.68 -2.89 -11.28
N LYS A 109 -9.59 -2.19 -11.57
CA LYS A 109 -9.00 -2.11 -12.91
C LYS A 109 -7.92 -3.16 -13.10
N TRP A 110 -7.01 -3.25 -12.15
CA TRP A 110 -5.96 -4.27 -12.11
C TRP A 110 -5.34 -4.36 -10.71
N GLU A 111 -4.71 -5.48 -10.43
CA GLU A 111 -3.92 -5.71 -9.24
C GLU A 111 -2.59 -6.37 -9.62
N LEU A 112 -1.58 -6.15 -8.80
CA LEU A 112 -0.25 -6.71 -8.98
C LEU A 112 0.37 -7.01 -7.63
N GLU A 113 0.87 -8.23 -7.47
CA GLU A 113 1.78 -8.61 -6.39
C GLU A 113 3.19 -8.65 -6.96
N THR A 114 4.13 -7.98 -6.32
CA THR A 114 5.52 -7.89 -6.78
C THR A 114 6.49 -7.69 -5.63
N THR A 115 7.75 -8.01 -5.86
CA THR A 115 8.85 -7.67 -4.96
C THR A 115 9.68 -6.57 -5.58
N ILE A 116 10.14 -5.61 -4.78
CA ILE A 116 11.09 -4.61 -5.25
C ILE A 116 12.50 -5.22 -5.17
N PRO A 117 13.26 -5.25 -6.28
CA PRO A 117 14.50 -6.02 -6.37
C PRO A 117 15.67 -5.33 -5.64
N PHE A 118 15.65 -5.34 -4.30
CA PHE A 118 16.81 -4.92 -3.49
C PHE A 118 17.19 -5.99 -2.48
N ILE A 119 18.14 -6.81 -2.88
CA ILE A 119 18.49 -8.03 -2.15
C ILE A 119 19.43 -7.78 -0.95
N ASP A 120 20.23 -6.72 -0.95
CA ASP A 120 21.32 -6.56 0.02
C ASP A 120 21.23 -5.33 0.94
N LYS A 121 20.27 -4.44 0.72
CA LYS A 121 20.11 -3.21 1.51
C LYS A 121 18.64 -2.99 1.84
N LYS A 122 18.37 -2.59 3.07
CA LYS A 122 17.01 -2.18 3.45
C LYS A 122 16.69 -0.88 2.71
N ILE A 123 15.71 -0.94 1.80
CA ILE A 123 15.12 0.25 1.20
C ILE A 123 13.98 0.73 2.09
N LEU A 124 13.94 2.00 2.37
CA LEU A 124 12.81 2.62 3.05
C LEU A 124 11.94 3.31 1.98
N ILE A 125 10.73 2.84 1.79
CA ILE A 125 9.76 3.50 0.93
C ILE A 125 9.35 4.81 1.58
N THR A 126 9.52 5.92 0.85
CA THR A 126 9.21 7.27 1.34
C THR A 126 7.96 7.83 0.73
N ASP A 127 7.59 7.35 -0.48
CA ASP A 127 6.41 7.83 -1.17
C ASP A 127 5.96 6.81 -2.23
N ILE A 128 4.64 6.72 -2.43
CA ILE A 128 4.01 5.93 -3.48
C ILE A 128 2.89 6.77 -4.05
N ASN A 129 2.84 6.93 -5.37
CA ASN A 129 1.76 7.65 -6.02
C ASN A 129 1.37 7.05 -7.37
N ILE A 130 0.19 7.43 -7.87
CA ILE A 130 -0.36 6.97 -9.14
C ILE A 130 -0.57 8.13 -10.11
N SER A 131 -0.16 7.94 -11.37
CA SER A 131 -0.45 8.87 -12.45
C SER A 131 -1.86 8.67 -13.02
N ASN A 132 -2.35 9.65 -13.80
CA ASN A 132 -3.64 9.55 -14.52
C ASN A 132 -3.67 8.40 -15.54
N GLN A 133 -2.53 7.90 -15.97
CA GLN A 133 -2.39 6.75 -16.87
C GLN A 133 -2.34 5.41 -16.13
N GLY A 134 -2.37 5.42 -14.79
CA GLY A 134 -2.29 4.22 -13.96
C GLY A 134 -0.88 3.68 -13.79
N VAL A 135 0.15 4.49 -14.03
CA VAL A 135 1.54 4.14 -13.72
C VAL A 135 1.81 4.49 -12.26
N ILE A 136 2.26 3.52 -11.49
CA ILE A 136 2.64 3.70 -10.09
C ILE A 136 4.10 4.12 -10.03
N SER A 137 4.38 5.13 -9.22
CA SER A 137 5.74 5.59 -8.90
C SER A 137 6.02 5.29 -7.43
N VAL A 138 7.08 4.57 -7.16
CA VAL A 138 7.53 4.23 -5.80
C VAL A 138 8.88 4.89 -5.56
N LEU A 139 8.96 5.79 -4.61
CA LEU A 139 10.20 6.44 -4.19
C LEU A 139 10.74 5.75 -2.95
N GLY A 140 11.94 5.20 -3.06
CA GLY A 140 12.64 4.59 -1.95
C GLY A 140 13.97 5.26 -1.67
N LYS A 141 14.45 5.18 -0.44
CA LYS A 141 15.78 5.62 -0.04
C LYS A 141 16.55 4.51 0.67
N ILE A 142 17.86 4.49 0.48
CA ILE A 142 18.79 3.59 1.17
C ILE A 142 19.75 4.44 1.99
N ASP A 143 19.89 4.12 3.27
CA ASP A 143 20.90 4.75 4.13
C ASP A 143 22.27 4.11 3.85
N LEU A 144 23.24 4.92 3.41
CA LEU A 144 24.59 4.48 3.08
C LEU A 144 25.53 4.44 4.29
N LYS A 145 25.05 4.76 5.50
CA LYS A 145 25.89 4.75 6.70
C LYS A 145 26.45 3.35 6.95
N LYS A 146 27.75 3.23 6.74
CA LYS A 146 28.50 2.11 7.31
C LYS A 146 28.69 2.37 8.80
N ALA A 147 28.35 1.40 9.63
CA ALA A 147 28.32 1.45 11.10
C ALA A 147 29.65 1.84 11.80
N LYS A 148 30.69 2.26 11.07
CA LYS A 148 32.02 2.60 11.61
C LYS A 148 32.54 3.98 11.24
N ASP A 149 31.90 4.72 10.38
CA ASP A 149 32.39 6.03 9.97
C ASP A 149 31.70 7.13 10.78
N LYS A 150 32.51 7.91 11.50
CA LYS A 150 32.08 9.13 12.19
C LYS A 150 31.76 10.25 11.17
N ILE A 151 30.97 9.94 10.16
CA ILE A 151 30.54 10.92 9.18
C ILE A 151 29.31 11.63 9.76
N THR A 152 29.42 12.93 9.93
CA THR A 152 28.45 13.82 10.55
C THR A 152 27.22 14.11 9.67
N ALA A 153 27.19 13.65 8.43
CA ALA A 153 26.05 13.81 7.52
C ALA A 153 25.48 12.44 7.11
N SER A 154 24.15 12.30 7.15
CA SER A 154 23.46 11.15 6.60
C SER A 154 23.56 11.21 5.07
N GLN A 155 24.07 10.15 4.47
CA GLN A 155 24.11 9.98 3.01
C GLN A 155 23.02 8.99 2.63
N PHE A 156 22.16 9.39 1.69
CA PHE A 156 21.08 8.56 1.17
C PHE A 156 21.24 8.44 -0.34
N GLU A 157 20.94 7.26 -0.87
CA GLU A 157 20.63 7.05 -2.27
C GLU A 157 19.12 6.94 -2.43
N TYR A 158 18.57 7.62 -3.46
CA TYR A 158 17.16 7.57 -3.79
C TYR A 158 16.95 6.76 -5.06
N TYR A 159 15.91 5.95 -5.05
CA TYR A 159 15.51 5.10 -6.17
C TYR A 159 14.07 5.39 -6.53
N LEU A 160 13.80 5.57 -7.81
CA LEU A 160 12.46 5.72 -8.35
C LEU A 160 12.13 4.50 -9.20
N PHE A 161 11.14 3.74 -8.77
CA PHE A 161 10.57 2.63 -9.51
C PHE A 161 9.31 3.09 -10.21
N ARG A 162 9.10 2.62 -11.42
CA ARG A 162 7.85 2.78 -12.13
C ARG A 162 7.27 1.41 -12.40
N ILE A 163 6.01 1.24 -12.05
CA ILE A 163 5.29 -0.03 -12.13
C ILE A 163 4.03 0.21 -12.95
N SER A 164 3.88 -0.55 -14.01
CA SER A 164 2.69 -0.54 -14.85
C SER A 164 1.92 -1.85 -14.72
N LYS A 165 0.74 -1.92 -15.33
CA LYS A 165 -0.16 -3.09 -15.26
C LYS A 165 0.51 -4.41 -15.64
N ASP A 166 1.48 -4.40 -16.51
CA ASP A 166 2.25 -5.56 -16.98
C ASP A 166 3.52 -5.83 -16.16
N GLY A 167 3.73 -5.09 -15.06
CA GLY A 167 4.87 -5.27 -14.16
C GLY A 167 6.19 -4.73 -14.67
N SER A 168 6.19 -3.94 -15.76
CA SER A 168 7.39 -3.33 -16.36
C SER A 168 7.67 -1.94 -15.84
#